data_d273f10ad6c462de9cfbac3e7e936197
#
_entry.id   d273f10ad6c462de9cfbac3e7e936197
#
_cell.length_a   1.000
_cell.length_b   1.000
_cell.length_c   1.000
_cell.angle_alpha   90.00
_cell.angle_beta   90.00
_cell.angle_gamma   90.00
#
_symmetry.space_group_name_H-M   'P 1'
#
loop_
_entity.id
_entity.type
_entity.pdbx_description
1 polymer ?
#
loop_
_entity_poly.entity_id
_entity_poly.type
_entity_poly.pdbx_seq_one_letter_code
_entity_poly.pdbx_strand_id
1 'polypeptide(L)'
;TMQIIKNLKPYWKSVLIIVLLLIVQAYCDLALPDYTSKLIDTGIQNYGIDHCSPLQIPEKAYTIIKGFMDEDDVTVWEKYYEQSDDGIYRMTDDGKDHIDEIDQACMEPMMMYYYPYTMVDSDEDNQLKQMLAASGMTLDELPPEMWSQMGTQMKQMIDSMRDSMGDDMMMSSAITCTRTCYDSMDYNYKDIQMSYLKRVGVEMILMTLLMVASAVLTGLVAARVAAGVGCDLRESIFKRVISFSDAEINRFSTASLITRSTNDVQQIQMVTVLSLIHISEPTRLRRIS
;
A
#
# COMPACT_ATOMS: atom_id res chain seq x y z
N THR A 1 -34.30 15.63 -12.80
CA THR A 1 -33.06 14.90 -13.09
C THR A 1 -32.97 14.48 -14.58
N MET A 2 -34.04 14.03 -15.19
CA MET A 2 -34.04 13.55 -16.60
C MET A 2 -33.75 14.62 -17.65
N GLN A 3 -34.17 15.90 -17.42
CA GLN A 3 -33.91 17.03 -18.32
C GLN A 3 -32.44 17.49 -18.29
N ILE A 4 -31.79 17.45 -17.15
CA ILE A 4 -30.35 17.80 -16.99
C ILE A 4 -29.46 16.86 -17.78
N ILE A 5 -29.76 15.55 -17.76
CA ILE A 5 -29.03 14.52 -18.51
C ILE A 5 -29.14 14.74 -20.03
N LYS A 6 -30.30 15.24 -20.50
CA LYS A 6 -30.49 15.54 -21.93
C LYS A 6 -29.63 16.72 -22.42
N ASN A 7 -29.39 17.71 -21.56
CA ASN A 7 -28.53 18.86 -21.85
C ASN A 7 -27.03 18.54 -21.72
N LEU A 8 -26.66 17.45 -21.05
CA LEU A 8 -25.27 16.96 -20.96
C LEU A 8 -24.86 16.12 -22.19
N LYS A 9 -25.80 15.71 -23.03
CA LYS A 9 -25.56 14.88 -24.20
C LYS A 9 -24.48 15.43 -25.17
N PRO A 10 -24.40 16.74 -25.48
CA PRO A 10 -23.32 17.27 -26.31
C PRO A 10 -21.94 17.22 -25.62
N TYR A 11 -21.87 17.16 -24.30
CA TYR A 11 -20.64 17.19 -23.47
C TYR A 11 -20.21 15.80 -23.00
N TRP A 12 -20.73 14.71 -23.59
CA TRP A 12 -20.49 13.34 -23.14
C TRP A 12 -18.99 12.98 -23.06
N LYS A 13 -18.14 13.51 -23.98
CA LYS A 13 -16.69 13.31 -23.96
C LYS A 13 -16.05 13.92 -22.71
N SER A 14 -16.47 15.12 -22.35
CA SER A 14 -15.98 15.79 -21.12
C SER A 14 -16.45 15.07 -19.86
N VAL A 15 -17.69 14.58 -19.86
CA VAL A 15 -18.22 13.75 -18.76
C VAL A 15 -17.42 12.47 -18.60
N LEU A 16 -17.05 11.81 -19.70
CA LEU A 16 -16.22 10.60 -19.69
C LEU A 16 -14.81 10.89 -19.13
N ILE A 17 -14.21 12.03 -19.49
CA ILE A 17 -12.92 12.47 -18.93
C ILE A 17 -13.05 12.70 -17.41
N ILE A 18 -14.13 13.34 -16.95
CA ILE A 18 -14.38 13.55 -15.52
C ILE A 18 -14.45 12.21 -14.79
N VAL A 19 -15.21 11.23 -15.30
CA VAL A 19 -15.34 9.91 -14.70
C VAL A 19 -13.98 9.21 -14.61
N LEU A 20 -13.17 9.29 -15.65
CA LEU A 20 -11.83 8.68 -15.66
C LEU A 20 -10.91 9.33 -14.63
N LEU A 21 -10.93 10.69 -14.52
CA LEU A 21 -10.15 11.42 -13.52
C LEU A 21 -10.61 11.08 -12.09
N LEU A 22 -11.92 10.91 -11.87
CA LEU A 22 -12.47 10.50 -10.58
C LEU A 22 -12.05 9.07 -10.19
N ILE A 23 -11.94 8.16 -11.16
CA ILE A 23 -11.41 6.79 -10.91
C ILE A 23 -9.95 6.86 -10.48
N VAL A 24 -9.12 7.66 -11.17
CA VAL A 24 -7.71 7.87 -10.79
C VAL A 24 -7.61 8.46 -9.38
N GLN A 25 -8.42 9.49 -9.09
CA GLN A 25 -8.45 10.11 -7.76
C GLN A 25 -8.85 9.10 -6.68
N ALA A 26 -9.89 8.30 -6.91
CA ALA A 26 -10.34 7.28 -5.96
C ALA A 26 -9.27 6.20 -5.71
N TYR A 27 -8.54 5.81 -6.75
CA TYR A 27 -7.42 4.88 -6.62
C TYR A 27 -6.32 5.47 -5.71
N CYS A 28 -5.90 6.71 -5.95
CA CYS A 28 -4.90 7.37 -5.11
C CYS A 28 -5.36 7.51 -3.65
N ASP A 29 -6.64 7.87 -3.43
CA ASP A 29 -7.22 7.98 -2.08
C ASP A 29 -7.21 6.65 -1.31
N LEU A 30 -7.38 5.52 -2.01
CA LEU A 30 -7.35 4.18 -1.41
C LEU A 30 -5.93 3.65 -1.21
N ALA A 31 -4.97 4.05 -2.05
CA ALA A 31 -3.59 3.61 -1.96
C ALA A 31 -2.80 4.31 -0.84
N LEU A 32 -3.12 5.57 -0.51
CA LEU A 32 -2.40 6.35 0.51
C LEU A 32 -2.37 5.69 1.91
N PRO A 33 -3.46 5.12 2.45
CA PRO A 33 -3.43 4.38 3.70
C PRO A 33 -2.49 3.18 3.67
N ASP A 34 -2.41 2.45 2.55
CA ASP A 34 -1.53 1.28 2.40
C ASP A 34 -0.05 1.69 2.44
N TYR A 35 0.31 2.80 1.76
CA TYR A 35 1.66 3.36 1.85
C TYR A 35 1.99 3.85 3.25
N THR A 36 1.01 4.41 3.98
CA THR A 36 1.21 4.84 5.37
C THR A 36 1.46 3.64 6.28
N SER A 37 0.71 2.54 6.11
CA SER A 37 0.94 1.28 6.83
C SER A 37 2.34 0.74 6.55
N LYS A 38 2.74 0.63 5.27
CA LYS A 38 4.08 0.19 4.86
C LYS A 38 5.20 1.05 5.47
N LEU A 39 5.00 2.37 5.53
CA LEU A 39 5.98 3.28 6.11
C LEU A 39 6.15 3.05 7.62
N ILE A 40 5.05 2.75 8.33
CA ILE A 40 5.09 2.48 9.77
C ILE A 40 5.60 1.06 10.04
N ASP A 41 4.98 0.06 9.41
CA ASP A 41 5.23 -1.34 9.73
C ASP A 41 6.62 -1.77 9.24
N THR A 42 6.92 -1.56 7.96
CA THR A 42 8.21 -1.93 7.39
C THR A 42 9.28 -0.86 7.67
N GLY A 43 8.96 0.42 7.43
CA GLY A 43 9.95 1.49 7.51
C GLY A 43 10.40 1.83 8.93
N ILE A 44 9.49 1.83 9.91
CA ILE A 44 9.78 2.21 11.29
C ILE A 44 9.95 0.99 12.18
N GLN A 45 8.95 0.07 12.21
CA GLN A 45 8.98 -1.08 13.12
C GLN A 45 10.04 -2.12 12.71
N ASN A 46 10.16 -2.40 11.41
CA ASN A 46 11.11 -3.38 10.86
C ASN A 46 12.39 -2.74 10.29
N TYR A 47 12.65 -1.46 10.59
CA TYR A 47 13.87 -0.76 10.16
C TYR A 47 14.15 -0.80 8.65
N GLY A 48 13.08 -0.81 7.84
CA GLY A 48 13.17 -0.86 6.39
C GLY A 48 13.45 -2.25 5.81
N ILE A 49 13.43 -3.28 6.64
CA ILE A 49 13.57 -4.68 6.21
C ILE A 49 12.19 -5.13 5.74
N ASP A 50 12.06 -5.42 4.46
CA ASP A 50 10.82 -5.82 3.79
C ASP A 50 10.82 -7.30 3.33
N HIS A 51 11.96 -8.00 3.50
CA HIS A 51 12.15 -9.39 3.13
C HIS A 51 12.71 -10.20 4.31
N CYS A 52 12.37 -11.47 4.39
CA CYS A 52 12.90 -12.36 5.42
C CYS A 52 14.28 -12.94 5.09
N SER A 53 14.70 -12.84 3.83
CA SER A 53 16.03 -13.25 3.38
C SER A 53 17.05 -12.15 3.71
N PRO A 54 18.08 -12.45 4.54
CA PRO A 54 19.08 -11.46 4.91
C PRO A 54 20.05 -11.19 3.76
N LEU A 55 20.45 -9.92 3.57
CA LEU A 55 21.49 -9.55 2.61
C LEU A 55 22.88 -10.10 3.00
N GLN A 56 23.07 -10.33 4.30
CA GLN A 56 24.29 -10.88 4.87
C GLN A 56 23.91 -11.80 6.03
N ILE A 57 24.63 -12.92 6.17
CA ILE A 57 24.39 -13.92 7.20
C ILE A 57 25.72 -14.54 7.66
N PRO A 58 25.93 -14.75 8.98
CA PRO A 58 27.12 -15.44 9.49
C PRO A 58 27.19 -16.87 8.98
N GLU A 59 28.39 -17.38 8.69
CA GLU A 59 28.63 -18.75 8.21
C GLU A 59 27.98 -19.81 9.10
N LYS A 60 28.03 -19.65 10.42
CA LYS A 60 27.40 -20.56 11.37
C LYS A 60 25.88 -20.63 11.18
N ALA A 61 25.22 -19.46 11.12
CA ALA A 61 23.79 -19.38 10.90
C ALA A 61 23.39 -19.92 9.53
N TYR A 62 24.15 -19.56 8.48
CA TYR A 62 23.96 -20.05 7.12
C TYR A 62 23.93 -21.58 7.06
N THR A 63 24.92 -22.23 7.72
CA THR A 63 25.08 -23.69 7.73
C THR A 63 23.94 -24.37 8.49
N ILE A 64 23.51 -23.82 9.63
CA ILE A 64 22.45 -24.42 10.42
C ILE A 64 21.09 -24.24 9.73
N ILE A 65 20.81 -23.06 9.19
CA ILE A 65 19.59 -22.76 8.44
C ILE A 65 19.47 -23.65 7.22
N LYS A 66 20.55 -23.82 6.46
CA LYS A 66 20.62 -24.77 5.35
C LYS A 66 20.27 -26.21 5.78
N GLY A 67 20.64 -26.61 6.99
CA GLY A 67 20.30 -27.93 7.56
C GLY A 67 18.81 -28.13 7.86
N PHE A 68 18.01 -27.06 7.88
CA PHE A 68 16.55 -27.11 8.06
C PHE A 68 15.79 -27.04 6.73
N MET A 69 16.47 -26.79 5.60
CA MET A 69 15.89 -26.67 4.27
C MET A 69 15.71 -28.03 3.60
N ASP A 70 14.72 -28.13 2.72
CA ASP A 70 14.56 -29.25 1.81
C ASP A 70 15.57 -29.15 0.64
N GLU A 71 15.76 -30.21 -0.15
CA GLU A 71 16.78 -30.26 -1.21
C GLU A 71 16.59 -29.18 -2.29
N ASP A 72 15.34 -28.87 -2.62
CA ASP A 72 14.99 -27.81 -3.60
C ASP A 72 15.35 -26.43 -3.06
N ASP A 73 15.02 -26.15 -1.80
CA ASP A 73 15.29 -24.88 -1.12
C ASP A 73 16.79 -24.65 -0.90
N VAL A 74 17.55 -25.72 -0.60
CA VAL A 74 19.02 -25.69 -0.52
C VAL A 74 19.63 -25.24 -1.84
N THR A 75 19.09 -25.70 -2.97
CA THR A 75 19.58 -25.31 -4.29
C THR A 75 19.40 -23.82 -4.55
N VAL A 76 18.25 -23.25 -4.16
CA VAL A 76 17.97 -21.82 -4.25
C VAL A 76 18.91 -21.03 -3.33
N TRP A 77 19.08 -21.49 -2.09
CA TRP A 77 19.93 -20.86 -1.09
C TRP A 77 21.38 -20.79 -1.51
N GLU A 78 21.96 -21.90 -2.00
CA GLU A 78 23.35 -21.96 -2.47
C GLU A 78 23.59 -21.15 -3.75
N LYS A 79 22.59 -21.04 -4.61
CA LYS A 79 22.70 -20.31 -5.87
C LYS A 79 22.85 -18.81 -5.66
N TYR A 80 22.17 -18.26 -4.66
CA TYR A 80 22.04 -16.82 -4.48
C TYR A 80 22.89 -16.23 -3.34
N TYR A 81 23.65 -17.08 -2.62
CA TYR A 81 24.59 -16.62 -1.59
C TYR A 81 26.01 -17.05 -1.89
N GLU A 82 26.94 -16.14 -1.74
CA GLU A 82 28.38 -16.37 -1.91
C GLU A 82 29.11 -16.12 -0.60
N GLN A 83 30.09 -16.99 -0.29
CA GLN A 83 30.93 -16.84 0.89
C GLN A 83 31.98 -15.76 0.65
N SER A 84 32.10 -14.82 1.59
CA SER A 84 33.14 -13.81 1.62
C SER A 84 34.30 -14.24 2.51
N ASP A 85 35.47 -13.64 2.33
CA ASP A 85 36.70 -13.95 3.10
C ASP A 85 36.58 -13.68 4.60
N ASP A 86 35.57 -12.90 5.03
CA ASP A 86 35.28 -12.52 6.41
C ASP A 86 34.38 -13.54 7.18
N GLY A 87 34.06 -14.69 6.60
CA GLY A 87 33.17 -15.67 7.22
C GLY A 87 31.69 -15.28 7.20
N ILE A 88 31.31 -14.37 6.31
CA ILE A 88 29.94 -13.92 6.10
C ILE A 88 29.49 -14.35 4.71
N TYR A 89 28.31 -14.92 4.60
CA TYR A 89 27.65 -15.13 3.32
C TYR A 89 26.89 -13.90 2.91
N ARG A 90 27.05 -13.47 1.65
CA ARG A 90 26.38 -12.31 1.08
C ARG A 90 25.50 -12.71 -0.08
N MET A 91 24.31 -12.10 -0.13
CA MET A 91 23.40 -12.28 -1.26
C MET A 91 24.00 -11.66 -2.51
N THR A 92 23.96 -12.39 -3.61
CA THR A 92 24.42 -11.93 -4.93
C THR A 92 23.47 -10.87 -5.50
N ASP A 93 23.91 -10.10 -6.50
CA ASP A 93 23.03 -9.14 -7.17
C ASP A 93 21.88 -9.84 -7.90
N ASP A 94 22.12 -11.03 -8.47
CA ASP A 94 21.06 -11.87 -9.06
C ASP A 94 20.04 -12.33 -7.99
N GLY A 95 20.49 -12.60 -6.76
CA GLY A 95 19.62 -12.93 -5.64
C GLY A 95 18.68 -11.79 -5.25
N LYS A 96 19.12 -10.55 -5.36
CA LYS A 96 18.25 -9.37 -5.08
C LYS A 96 17.10 -9.24 -6.07
N ASP A 97 17.29 -9.67 -7.32
CA ASP A 97 16.24 -9.68 -8.34
C ASP A 97 15.26 -10.86 -8.17
N HIS A 98 15.67 -11.92 -7.46
CA HIS A 98 14.89 -13.13 -7.18
C HIS A 98 14.55 -13.29 -5.69
N ILE A 99 14.48 -12.18 -4.95
CA ILE A 99 14.34 -12.17 -3.49
C ILE A 99 13.07 -12.88 -3.00
N ASP A 100 11.99 -12.83 -3.76
CA ASP A 100 10.72 -13.51 -3.42
C ASP A 100 10.87 -15.06 -3.44
N GLU A 101 11.71 -15.60 -4.33
CA GLU A 101 12.02 -17.02 -4.40
C GLU A 101 12.83 -17.45 -3.18
N ILE A 102 13.80 -16.62 -2.79
CA ILE A 102 14.63 -16.84 -1.61
C ILE A 102 13.79 -16.73 -0.33
N ASP A 103 12.89 -15.76 -0.25
CA ASP A 103 11.98 -15.59 0.90
C ASP A 103 11.11 -16.84 1.11
N GLN A 104 10.59 -17.43 0.04
CA GLN A 104 9.81 -18.67 0.15
C GLN A 104 10.64 -19.84 0.66
N ALA A 105 11.89 -19.98 0.20
CA ALA A 105 12.79 -21.04 0.59
C ALA A 105 13.32 -20.88 2.04
N CYS A 106 13.54 -19.64 2.50
CA CYS A 106 14.22 -19.41 3.79
C CYS A 106 13.30 -19.02 4.95
N MET A 107 12.02 -18.64 4.70
CA MET A 107 11.12 -18.12 5.74
C MET A 107 11.03 -19.04 6.95
N GLU A 108 10.65 -20.30 6.76
CA GLU A 108 10.57 -21.27 7.86
C GLU A 108 11.92 -21.57 8.50
N PRO A 109 12.98 -21.91 7.73
CA PRO A 109 14.30 -22.17 8.28
C PRO A 109 14.89 -20.99 9.06
N MET A 110 14.69 -19.75 8.61
CA MET A 110 15.09 -18.56 9.34
C MET A 110 14.37 -18.44 10.68
N MET A 111 13.07 -18.69 10.71
CA MET A 111 12.30 -18.73 11.96
C MET A 111 12.76 -19.86 12.87
N MET A 112 13.03 -21.05 12.34
CA MET A 112 13.52 -22.19 13.14
C MET A 112 14.82 -21.87 13.86
N TYR A 113 15.70 -21.07 13.26
CA TYR A 113 16.98 -20.71 13.84
C TYR A 113 16.92 -19.44 14.73
N TYR A 114 16.28 -18.37 14.28
CA TYR A 114 16.31 -17.07 14.98
C TYR A 114 15.14 -16.84 15.95
N TYR A 115 14.02 -17.53 15.80
CA TYR A 115 12.89 -17.37 16.72
C TYR A 115 13.25 -17.71 18.18
N PRO A 116 14.06 -18.72 18.50
CA PRO A 116 14.56 -18.94 19.84
C PRO A 116 15.30 -17.74 20.45
N TYR A 117 16.07 -16.99 19.66
CA TYR A 117 16.75 -15.78 20.13
C TYR A 117 15.74 -14.69 20.49
N THR A 118 14.71 -14.49 19.67
CA THR A 118 13.66 -13.51 19.95
C THR A 118 12.85 -13.88 21.21
N MET A 119 12.62 -15.17 21.45
CA MET A 119 11.95 -15.66 22.64
C MET A 119 12.78 -15.43 23.91
N VAL A 120 14.07 -15.66 23.87
CA VAL A 120 14.96 -15.46 25.01
C VAL A 120 15.09 -13.98 25.38
N ASP A 121 14.98 -13.08 24.41
CA ASP A 121 15.11 -11.65 24.63
C ASP A 121 13.80 -11.01 25.14
N SER A 122 12.64 -11.59 24.78
CA SER A 122 11.32 -10.99 25.04
C SER A 122 10.68 -11.34 26.37
N ASP A 123 11.00 -12.48 27.00
CA ASP A 123 10.31 -12.96 28.21
C ASP A 123 11.28 -13.34 29.34
N GLU A 124 11.07 -12.75 30.54
CA GLU A 124 11.87 -13.09 31.73
C GLU A 124 11.59 -14.51 32.24
N ASP A 125 10.43 -15.09 31.99
CA ASP A 125 9.97 -16.40 32.49
C ASP A 125 9.94 -17.53 31.45
N ASN A 126 10.66 -17.40 30.32
CA ASN A 126 10.65 -18.38 29.27
C ASN A 126 11.39 -19.68 29.67
N GLN A 127 10.74 -20.83 29.45
CA GLN A 127 11.33 -22.15 29.75
C GLN A 127 12.69 -22.37 29.05
N LEU A 128 12.84 -21.85 27.82
CA LEU A 128 14.09 -21.95 27.08
C LEU A 128 15.22 -21.18 27.77
N LYS A 129 14.94 -19.98 28.26
CA LYS A 129 15.89 -19.16 29.04
C LYS A 129 16.30 -19.84 30.35
N GLN A 130 15.35 -20.47 31.04
CA GLN A 130 15.64 -21.24 32.26
C GLN A 130 16.48 -22.49 31.96
N MET A 131 16.22 -23.22 30.87
CA MET A 131 17.03 -24.35 30.46
C MET A 131 18.46 -23.93 30.10
N LEU A 132 18.64 -22.85 29.35
CA LEU A 132 19.96 -22.31 29.02
C LEU A 132 20.71 -21.85 30.26
N ALA A 133 20.05 -21.15 31.17
CA ALA A 133 20.63 -20.73 32.44
C ALA A 133 21.04 -21.95 33.33
N ALA A 134 20.24 -23.01 33.34
CA ALA A 134 20.56 -24.23 34.08
C ALA A 134 21.73 -25.01 33.47
N SER A 135 21.88 -24.99 32.15
CA SER A 135 22.99 -25.63 31.44
C SER A 135 24.27 -24.79 31.43
N GLY A 136 24.20 -23.51 31.73
CA GLY A 136 25.31 -22.56 31.64
C GLY A 136 25.77 -22.29 30.21
N MET A 137 24.94 -22.62 29.22
CA MET A 137 25.21 -22.44 27.79
C MET A 137 24.39 -21.31 27.20
N THR A 138 24.95 -20.66 26.18
CA THR A 138 24.21 -19.71 25.34
C THR A 138 23.71 -20.44 24.08
N LEU A 139 22.72 -19.83 23.37
CA LEU A 139 22.24 -20.36 22.09
C LEU A 139 23.39 -20.52 21.07
N ASP A 140 24.37 -19.64 21.12
CA ASP A 140 25.55 -19.70 20.25
C ASP A 140 26.50 -20.87 20.54
N GLU A 141 26.49 -21.42 21.74
CA GLU A 141 27.34 -22.53 22.15
C GLU A 141 26.67 -23.89 21.96
N LEU A 142 25.40 -23.91 21.51
CA LEU A 142 24.68 -25.16 21.27
C LEU A 142 25.31 -25.99 20.13
N PRO A 143 25.57 -27.30 20.35
CA PRO A 143 26.06 -28.19 19.31
C PRO A 143 24.99 -28.42 18.22
N PRO A 144 25.40 -28.72 16.97
CA PRO A 144 24.49 -28.95 15.83
C PRO A 144 23.39 -30.00 16.09
N GLU A 145 23.71 -31.02 16.93
CA GLU A 145 22.77 -32.08 17.28
C GLU A 145 21.58 -31.57 18.09
N MET A 146 21.83 -30.62 19.01
CA MET A 146 20.77 -29.97 19.79
C MET A 146 19.92 -29.02 18.91
N TRP A 147 20.52 -28.34 17.95
CA TRP A 147 19.80 -27.56 16.95
C TRP A 147 18.86 -28.44 16.13
N SER A 148 19.26 -29.65 15.73
CA SER A 148 18.39 -30.57 15.00
C SER A 148 17.17 -31.01 15.81
N GLN A 149 17.33 -31.26 17.11
CA GLN A 149 16.22 -31.62 17.99
C GLN A 149 15.27 -30.41 18.24
N MET A 150 15.84 -29.23 18.48
CA MET A 150 15.10 -28.01 18.68
C MET A 150 14.38 -27.59 17.40
N GLY A 151 14.98 -27.79 16.24
CA GLY A 151 14.39 -27.55 14.94
C GLY A 151 13.09 -28.34 14.72
N THR A 152 13.03 -29.60 15.15
CA THR A 152 11.82 -30.41 15.04
C THR A 152 10.67 -29.83 15.88
N GLN A 153 10.97 -29.36 17.11
CA GLN A 153 9.97 -28.70 17.96
C GLN A 153 9.54 -27.34 17.40
N MET A 154 10.50 -26.57 16.87
CA MET A 154 10.21 -25.29 16.24
C MET A 154 9.33 -25.47 15.00
N LYS A 155 9.59 -26.49 14.18
CA LYS A 155 8.77 -26.78 12.99
C LYS A 155 7.30 -27.00 13.39
N GLN A 156 7.04 -27.83 14.40
CA GLN A 156 5.66 -28.05 14.88
C GLN A 156 5.00 -26.76 15.38
N MET A 157 5.76 -25.91 16.04
CA MET A 157 5.28 -24.61 16.51
C MET A 157 4.97 -23.67 15.32
N ILE A 158 5.86 -23.59 14.34
CA ILE A 158 5.72 -22.77 13.14
C ILE A 158 4.51 -23.25 12.32
N ASP A 159 4.32 -24.57 12.15
CA ASP A 159 3.17 -25.15 11.48
C ASP A 159 1.85 -24.74 12.18
N SER A 160 1.82 -24.79 13.51
CA SER A 160 0.65 -24.36 14.29
C SER A 160 0.41 -22.85 14.21
N MET A 161 1.46 -22.04 14.10
CA MET A 161 1.36 -20.58 13.88
C MET A 161 0.84 -20.28 12.48
N ARG A 162 1.29 -21.00 11.46
CA ARG A 162 0.80 -20.85 10.09
C ARG A 162 -0.71 -21.10 10.00
N ASP A 163 -1.19 -22.16 10.60
CA ASP A 163 -2.61 -22.52 10.62
C ASP A 163 -3.48 -21.48 11.33
N SER A 164 -2.92 -20.73 12.28
CA SER A 164 -3.64 -19.76 13.10
C SER A 164 -3.54 -18.31 12.65
N MET A 165 -2.42 -17.89 12.03
CA MET A 165 -2.08 -16.49 11.82
C MET A 165 -2.15 -16.01 10.36
N GLY A 166 -2.02 -16.92 9.38
CA GLY A 166 -1.94 -16.57 7.97
C GLY A 166 -0.56 -16.07 7.51
N ASP A 167 -0.37 -16.02 6.19
CA ASP A 167 0.95 -15.82 5.55
C ASP A 167 1.57 -14.45 5.84
N ASP A 168 0.78 -13.38 5.92
CA ASP A 168 1.28 -12.02 6.18
C ASP A 168 1.92 -11.89 7.57
N MET A 169 1.34 -12.57 8.55
CA MET A 169 1.81 -12.53 9.93
C MET A 169 3.04 -13.44 10.12
N MET A 170 3.11 -14.53 9.36
CA MET A 170 4.29 -15.38 9.26
C MET A 170 5.47 -14.62 8.67
N MET A 171 5.25 -13.90 7.56
CA MET A 171 6.29 -13.06 6.95
C MET A 171 6.79 -11.98 7.92
N SER A 172 5.89 -11.31 8.64
CA SER A 172 6.28 -10.31 9.65
C SER A 172 7.14 -10.90 10.78
N SER A 173 6.84 -12.13 11.21
CA SER A 173 7.62 -12.85 12.21
C SER A 173 9.00 -13.25 11.66
N ALA A 174 9.07 -13.69 10.41
CA ALA A 174 10.32 -14.04 9.75
C ALA A 174 11.21 -12.79 9.53
N ILE A 175 10.64 -11.63 9.19
CA ILE A 175 11.36 -10.36 9.12
C ILE A 175 11.95 -9.97 10.48
N THR A 176 11.24 -10.22 11.58
CA THR A 176 11.78 -10.02 12.93
C THR A 176 12.99 -10.92 13.19
N CYS A 177 12.97 -12.16 12.71
CA CYS A 177 14.12 -13.05 12.79
C CYS A 177 15.32 -12.53 11.97
N THR A 178 15.09 -11.99 10.78
CA THR A 178 16.13 -11.34 9.95
C THR A 178 16.74 -10.13 10.65
N ARG A 179 15.93 -9.34 11.33
CA ARG A 179 16.43 -8.26 12.18
C ARG A 179 17.35 -8.80 13.27
N THR A 180 16.97 -9.87 13.96
CA THR A 180 17.81 -10.53 14.99
C THR A 180 19.12 -11.02 14.38
N CYS A 181 19.10 -11.52 13.13
CA CYS A 181 20.31 -11.86 12.39
C CYS A 181 21.25 -10.65 12.24
N TYR A 182 20.73 -9.51 11.82
CA TYR A 182 21.51 -8.28 11.66
C TYR A 182 22.03 -7.73 12.99
N ASP A 183 21.21 -7.78 14.05
CA ASP A 183 21.62 -7.36 15.40
C ASP A 183 22.76 -8.23 15.91
N SER A 184 22.79 -9.53 15.62
CA SER A 184 23.88 -10.44 16.01
C SER A 184 25.22 -10.13 15.34
N MET A 185 25.20 -9.45 14.18
CA MET A 185 26.39 -9.03 13.43
C MET A 185 26.78 -7.56 13.65
N ASP A 186 26.06 -6.84 14.51
CA ASP A 186 26.19 -5.37 14.65
C ASP A 186 26.05 -4.67 13.28
N TYR A 187 25.16 -5.19 12.44
CA TYR A 187 24.93 -4.67 11.08
C TYR A 187 24.25 -3.32 11.12
N ASN A 188 24.81 -2.34 10.42
CA ASN A 188 24.22 -1.00 10.34
C ASN A 188 23.07 -0.95 9.32
N TYR A 189 21.85 -1.27 9.73
CA TYR A 189 20.65 -1.20 8.89
C TYR A 189 20.07 0.20 8.68
N LYS A 190 20.72 1.26 9.22
CA LYS A 190 20.28 2.66 9.01
C LYS A 190 20.22 3.04 7.53
N ASP A 191 21.13 2.52 6.72
CA ASP A 191 21.16 2.81 5.30
C ASP A 191 20.00 2.11 4.57
N ILE A 192 19.65 0.89 4.96
CA ILE A 192 18.49 0.15 4.44
C ILE A 192 17.22 0.93 4.81
N GLN A 193 17.06 1.27 6.09
CA GLN A 193 15.91 2.03 6.59
C GLN A 193 15.76 3.37 5.87
N MET A 194 16.85 4.13 5.75
CA MET A 194 16.81 5.43 5.10
C MET A 194 16.48 5.33 3.61
N SER A 195 16.99 4.31 2.93
CA SER A 195 16.70 4.04 1.53
C SER A 195 15.22 3.70 1.33
N TYR A 196 14.68 2.81 2.18
CA TYR A 196 13.28 2.43 2.17
C TYR A 196 12.33 3.61 2.44
N LEU A 197 12.62 4.38 3.52
CA LEU A 197 11.82 5.56 3.87
C LEU A 197 11.82 6.62 2.76
N LYS A 198 12.97 6.84 2.09
CA LYS A 198 13.07 7.76 0.96
C LYS A 198 12.23 7.26 -0.23
N ARG A 199 12.31 5.97 -0.56
CA ARG A 199 11.56 5.36 -1.66
C ARG A 199 10.05 5.49 -1.43
N VAL A 200 9.55 5.00 -0.29
CA VAL A 200 8.12 5.07 0.04
C VAL A 200 7.65 6.52 0.17
N GLY A 201 8.47 7.40 0.77
CA GLY A 201 8.15 8.83 0.88
C GLY A 201 8.01 9.51 -0.49
N VAL A 202 8.89 9.22 -1.45
CA VAL A 202 8.77 9.73 -2.83
C VAL A 202 7.52 9.18 -3.51
N GLU A 203 7.22 7.90 -3.37
CA GLU A 203 6.00 7.29 -3.92
C GLU A 203 4.73 7.96 -3.36
N MET A 204 4.67 8.21 -2.05
CA MET A 204 3.56 8.94 -1.41
C MET A 204 3.41 10.37 -1.96
N ILE A 205 4.51 11.09 -2.14
CA ILE A 205 4.51 12.45 -2.71
C ILE A 205 3.98 12.41 -4.15
N LEU A 206 4.44 11.47 -4.97
CA LEU A 206 3.99 11.32 -6.35
C LEU A 206 2.49 10.98 -6.43
N MET A 207 2.00 10.07 -5.58
CA MET A 207 0.59 9.73 -5.49
C MET A 207 -0.26 10.93 -5.06
N THR A 208 0.20 11.70 -4.08
CA THR A 208 -0.49 12.92 -3.63
C THR A 208 -0.54 13.99 -4.73
N LEU A 209 0.55 14.20 -5.45
CA LEU A 209 0.58 15.12 -6.59
C LEU A 209 -0.36 14.69 -7.71
N LEU A 210 -0.41 13.39 -8.01
CA LEU A 210 -1.33 12.83 -9.01
C LEU A 210 -2.79 13.03 -8.59
N MET A 211 -3.10 12.83 -7.31
CA MET A 211 -4.44 13.06 -6.75
C MET A 211 -4.84 14.54 -6.88
N VAL A 212 -3.97 15.48 -6.48
CA VAL A 212 -4.23 16.93 -6.58
C VAL A 212 -4.39 17.35 -8.03
N ALA A 213 -3.53 16.87 -8.94
CA ALA A 213 -3.64 17.16 -10.37
C ALA A 213 -4.99 16.66 -10.94
N SER A 214 -5.40 15.45 -10.59
CA SER A 214 -6.69 14.88 -11.01
C SER A 214 -7.87 15.68 -10.48
N ALA A 215 -7.83 16.15 -9.23
CA ALA A 215 -8.88 16.96 -8.62
C ALA A 215 -9.01 18.33 -9.32
N VAL A 216 -7.87 18.99 -9.57
CA VAL A 216 -7.85 20.29 -10.27
C VAL A 216 -8.38 20.14 -11.70
N LEU A 217 -7.94 19.13 -12.44
CA LEU A 217 -8.40 18.87 -13.80
C LEU A 217 -9.90 18.56 -13.83
N THR A 218 -10.40 17.76 -12.89
CA THR A 218 -11.83 17.46 -12.74
C THR A 218 -12.63 18.75 -12.54
N GLY A 219 -12.19 19.61 -11.62
CA GLY A 219 -12.82 20.90 -11.38
C GLY A 219 -12.85 21.81 -12.61
N LEU A 220 -11.74 21.91 -13.35
CA LEU A 220 -11.63 22.69 -14.58
C LEU A 220 -12.57 22.18 -15.68
N VAL A 221 -12.60 20.86 -15.90
CA VAL A 221 -13.46 20.25 -16.93
C VAL A 221 -14.94 20.40 -16.54
N ALA A 222 -15.28 20.16 -15.26
CA ALA A 222 -16.63 20.33 -14.75
C ALA A 222 -17.13 21.79 -14.89
N ALA A 223 -16.28 22.77 -14.56
CA ALA A 223 -16.60 24.18 -14.72
C ALA A 223 -16.84 24.56 -16.21
N ARG A 224 -16.03 24.04 -17.14
CA ARG A 224 -16.23 24.23 -18.58
C ARG A 224 -17.54 23.63 -19.07
N VAL A 225 -17.87 22.42 -18.64
CA VAL A 225 -19.12 21.75 -19.00
C VAL A 225 -20.31 22.56 -18.48
N ALA A 226 -20.28 23.00 -17.22
CA ALA A 226 -21.35 23.78 -16.62
C ALA A 226 -21.53 25.14 -17.29
N ALA A 227 -20.42 25.80 -17.64
CA ALA A 227 -20.48 27.06 -18.40
C ALA A 227 -21.10 26.88 -19.79
N GLY A 228 -20.72 25.79 -20.50
CA GLY A 228 -21.33 25.43 -21.79
C GLY A 228 -22.82 25.16 -21.68
N VAL A 229 -23.24 24.34 -20.72
CA VAL A 229 -24.67 24.06 -20.45
C VAL A 229 -25.44 25.36 -20.14
N GLY A 230 -24.83 26.26 -19.33
CA GLY A 230 -25.43 27.56 -19.04
C GLY A 230 -25.59 28.47 -20.28
N CYS A 231 -24.61 28.43 -21.18
CA CYS A 231 -24.66 29.14 -22.46
C CYS A 231 -25.80 28.62 -23.36
N ASP A 232 -25.86 27.28 -23.55
CA ASP A 232 -26.87 26.63 -24.37
C ASP A 232 -28.31 26.88 -23.83
N LEU A 233 -28.47 26.90 -22.50
CA LEU A 233 -29.75 27.22 -21.86
C LEU A 233 -30.17 28.64 -22.12
N ARG A 234 -29.25 29.65 -21.96
CA ARG A 234 -29.54 31.05 -22.23
C ARG A 234 -29.92 31.25 -23.69
N GLU A 235 -29.18 30.66 -24.61
CA GLU A 235 -29.48 30.70 -26.04
C GLU A 235 -30.87 30.13 -26.34
N SER A 236 -31.20 28.98 -25.75
CA SER A 236 -32.49 28.30 -25.92
C SER A 236 -33.63 29.14 -25.37
N ILE A 237 -33.48 29.77 -24.19
CA ILE A 237 -34.48 30.67 -23.60
C ILE A 237 -34.67 31.91 -24.48
N PHE A 238 -33.56 32.53 -24.93
CA PHE A 238 -33.60 33.72 -25.78
C PHE A 238 -34.33 33.45 -27.11
N LYS A 239 -33.96 32.37 -27.80
CA LYS A 239 -34.65 31.94 -29.04
C LYS A 239 -36.15 31.72 -28.83
N ARG A 240 -36.52 31.13 -27.68
CA ARG A 240 -37.92 30.87 -27.34
C ARG A 240 -38.67 32.18 -27.07
N VAL A 241 -38.08 33.11 -26.31
CA VAL A 241 -38.69 34.39 -26.00
C VAL A 241 -38.92 35.24 -27.25
N ILE A 242 -37.95 35.27 -28.19
CA ILE A 242 -38.11 35.99 -29.47
C ILE A 242 -39.22 35.36 -30.33
N SER A 243 -39.49 34.08 -30.21
CA SER A 243 -40.54 33.40 -30.97
C SER A 243 -41.95 33.60 -30.38
N PHE A 244 -42.12 34.30 -29.27
CA PHE A 244 -43.43 34.57 -28.66
C PHE A 244 -44.20 35.58 -29.46
N SER A 245 -45.52 35.37 -29.58
CA SER A 245 -46.45 36.35 -30.07
C SER A 245 -46.72 37.44 -29.02
N ASP A 246 -47.23 38.61 -29.44
CA ASP A 246 -47.58 39.70 -28.52
C ASP A 246 -48.56 39.26 -27.40
N ALA A 247 -49.49 38.36 -27.71
CA ALA A 247 -50.41 37.79 -26.74
C ALA A 247 -49.72 36.88 -25.69
N GLU A 248 -48.65 36.18 -26.07
CA GLU A 248 -47.85 35.34 -25.17
C GLU A 248 -46.91 36.17 -24.32
N ILE A 249 -46.27 37.23 -24.87
CA ILE A 249 -45.42 38.15 -24.11
C ILE A 249 -46.21 38.83 -23.00
N ASN A 250 -47.46 39.28 -23.28
CA ASN A 250 -48.31 39.91 -22.29
C ASN A 250 -48.76 38.99 -21.15
N ARG A 251 -48.62 37.68 -21.26
CA ARG A 251 -48.88 36.70 -20.17
C ARG A 251 -47.75 36.59 -19.17
N PHE A 252 -46.54 36.94 -19.56
CA PHE A 252 -45.36 36.88 -18.69
C PHE A 252 -44.92 38.31 -18.30
N SER A 253 -44.58 38.53 -17.03
CA SER A 253 -43.94 39.78 -16.66
C SER A 253 -42.49 39.78 -17.17
N THR A 254 -42.03 40.94 -17.68
CA THR A 254 -40.65 41.14 -18.14
C THR A 254 -39.64 40.80 -17.06
N ALA A 255 -39.94 41.18 -15.80
CA ALA A 255 -39.11 40.83 -14.63
C ALA A 255 -38.95 39.33 -14.44
N SER A 256 -40.02 38.53 -14.61
CA SER A 256 -39.97 37.07 -14.50
C SER A 256 -39.10 36.41 -15.61
N LEU A 257 -39.17 36.92 -16.84
CA LEU A 257 -38.37 36.44 -17.95
C LEU A 257 -36.87 36.74 -17.74
N ILE A 258 -36.55 37.93 -17.22
CA ILE A 258 -35.18 38.29 -16.88
C ILE A 258 -34.63 37.40 -15.77
N THR A 259 -35.38 37.22 -14.68
CA THR A 259 -34.95 36.34 -13.55
C THR A 259 -34.70 34.92 -13.99
N ARG A 260 -35.56 34.33 -14.83
CA ARG A 260 -35.38 32.96 -15.35
C ARG A 260 -34.17 32.85 -16.26
N SER A 261 -33.90 33.84 -17.10
CA SER A 261 -32.76 33.83 -18.02
C SER A 261 -31.40 34.07 -17.32
N THR A 262 -31.40 34.67 -16.13
CA THR A 262 -30.19 34.96 -15.34
C THR A 262 -30.04 34.05 -14.14
N ASN A 263 -30.85 34.21 -13.09
CA ASN A 263 -30.69 33.53 -11.81
C ASN A 263 -30.98 32.03 -11.88
N ASP A 264 -32.08 31.62 -12.55
CA ASP A 264 -32.44 30.21 -12.63
C ASP A 264 -31.38 29.43 -13.43
N VAL A 265 -30.87 30.00 -14.52
CA VAL A 265 -29.78 29.39 -15.31
C VAL A 265 -28.50 29.30 -14.49
N GLN A 266 -28.17 30.32 -13.69
CA GLN A 266 -27.00 30.31 -12.82
C GLN A 266 -27.11 29.21 -11.73
N GLN A 267 -28.31 29.02 -11.15
CA GLN A 267 -28.56 27.94 -10.21
C GLN A 267 -28.38 26.56 -10.85
N ILE A 268 -28.92 26.36 -12.07
CA ILE A 268 -28.75 25.09 -12.82
C ILE A 268 -27.27 24.87 -13.11
N GLN A 269 -26.52 25.90 -13.47
CA GLN A 269 -25.09 25.83 -13.72
C GLN A 269 -24.33 25.40 -12.45
N MET A 270 -24.66 25.98 -11.30
CA MET A 270 -24.05 25.62 -10.01
C MET A 270 -24.37 24.17 -9.61
N VAL A 271 -25.62 23.75 -9.72
CA VAL A 271 -26.05 22.37 -9.45
C VAL A 271 -25.36 21.39 -10.39
N THR A 272 -25.13 21.77 -11.65
CA THR A 272 -24.39 20.91 -12.62
C THR A 272 -22.96 20.70 -12.19
N VAL A 273 -22.25 21.76 -11.76
CA VAL A 273 -20.87 21.63 -11.23
C VAL A 273 -20.85 20.73 -10.01
N LEU A 274 -21.71 21.01 -9.03
CA LEU A 274 -21.78 20.23 -7.79
C LEU A 274 -22.12 18.76 -8.10
N SER A 275 -23.08 18.49 -8.98
CA SER A 275 -23.45 17.12 -9.36
C SER A 275 -22.31 16.36 -10.02
N LEU A 276 -21.48 17.01 -10.85
CA LEU A 276 -20.35 16.38 -11.52
C LEU A 276 -19.17 16.12 -10.57
N ILE A 277 -18.96 17.00 -9.58
CA ILE A 277 -17.89 16.85 -8.59
C ILE A 277 -18.28 15.84 -7.52
N HIS A 278 -19.54 15.87 -7.03
CA HIS A 278 -20.02 14.98 -5.95
C HIS A 278 -20.38 13.55 -6.39
N ILE A 279 -20.20 13.18 -7.65
CA ILE A 279 -20.36 11.77 -8.09
C ILE A 279 -19.39 10.84 -7.31
N SER A 280 -18.28 11.38 -6.83
CA SER A 280 -17.26 10.62 -6.08
C SER A 280 -17.48 10.55 -4.55
N GLU A 281 -18.32 11.40 -3.96
CA GLU A 281 -18.47 11.48 -2.50
C GLU A 281 -19.35 10.41 -1.79
N PRO A 282 -20.26 9.67 -2.44
CA PRO A 282 -21.08 8.67 -1.71
C PRO A 282 -20.27 7.56 -1.06
N THR A 283 -19.00 7.41 -1.43
CA THR A 283 -18.11 6.40 -0.85
C THR A 283 -17.46 6.81 0.48
N ARG A 284 -17.33 8.10 0.76
CA ARG A 284 -16.73 8.60 2.02
C ARG A 284 -17.65 8.48 3.24
N LEU A 285 -18.95 8.68 3.09
CA LEU A 285 -19.92 8.69 4.21
C LEU A 285 -20.33 7.30 4.70
N ARG A 286 -20.11 6.22 3.94
CA ARG A 286 -20.46 4.84 4.33
C ARG A 286 -19.41 4.15 5.21
N ARG A 287 -18.24 4.73 5.41
CA ARG A 287 -17.14 4.14 6.20
C ARG A 287 -17.01 4.66 7.64
N ILE A 288 -17.90 5.57 8.06
CA ILE A 288 -17.86 6.19 9.42
C ILE A 288 -19.04 5.73 10.30
N SER A 289 -19.85 4.77 9.84
CA SER A 289 -20.90 4.16 10.67
C SER A 289 -20.62 2.70 10.96
#